data_49afcb2a2402b4792879be2eddc5183c
#
_entry.id   49afcb2a2402b4792879be2eddc5183c
#
_cell.length_a   1.000
_cell.length_b   1.000
_cell.length_c   1.000
_cell.angle_alpha   90.00
_cell.angle_beta   90.00
_cell.angle_gamma   90.00
#
_symmetry.space_group_name_H-M   'P 1'
#
loop_
_entity.id
_entity.type
_entity.pdbx_description
1 polymer ?
#
loop_
_entity_poly.entity_id
_entity_poly.type
_entity_poly.pdbx_seq_one_letter_code
_entity_poly.pdbx_strand_id
1 'polypeptide(L)' 'MDHSKLKNKHLGIRIDNELHHKLHYIARYEGRSANGQILYLIRKNIKDFEAEHGEITND' A
#
# COMPACT_ATOMS: atom_id res chain seq x y z
N MET A 1 -22.81 2.92 -12.19
CA MET A 1 -21.58 2.81 -11.47
C MET A 1 -20.37 2.72 -12.40
N ASP A 2 -19.44 3.56 -12.16
CA ASP A 2 -18.25 3.54 -12.98
C ASP A 2 -17.30 2.47 -12.49
N HIS A 3 -17.13 1.44 -13.27
CA HIS A 3 -16.29 0.32 -12.87
C HIS A 3 -14.80 0.64 -12.91
N SER A 4 -14.44 1.74 -13.55
CA SER A 4 -13.03 2.10 -13.59
C SER A 4 -12.48 2.36 -12.20
N LYS A 5 -13.32 2.81 -11.28
CA LYS A 5 -12.89 3.00 -9.91
C LYS A 5 -12.67 1.70 -9.17
N LEU A 6 -13.28 0.63 -9.67
CA LEU A 6 -13.17 -0.68 -9.04
C LEU A 6 -12.16 -1.57 -9.71
N LYS A 7 -11.63 -1.13 -10.84
CA LYS A 7 -10.61 -1.89 -11.52
C LYS A 7 -9.31 -1.82 -10.74
N ASN A 8 -8.79 -2.97 -10.44
CA ASN A 8 -7.50 -3.06 -9.77
C ASN A 8 -6.42 -3.17 -10.80
N LYS A 9 -5.34 -2.49 -10.54
CA LYS A 9 -4.17 -2.62 -11.38
C LYS A 9 -3.12 -3.40 -10.63
N HIS A 10 -2.38 -4.19 -11.35
CA HIS A 10 -1.35 -5.00 -10.75
C HIS A 10 -0.06 -4.21 -10.64
N LEU A 11 0.54 -4.25 -9.48
CA LEU A 11 1.84 -3.65 -9.25
C LEU A 11 2.76 -4.73 -8.74
N GLY A 12 3.76 -5.09 -9.54
CA GLY A 12 4.70 -6.11 -9.16
C GLY A 12 5.98 -5.50 -8.63
N ILE A 13 6.43 -5.98 -7.49
CA ILE A 13 7.70 -5.56 -6.93
C ILE A 13 8.45 -6.80 -6.49
N ARG A 14 9.77 -6.68 -6.47
CA ARG A 14 10.62 -7.75 -5.98
C ARG A 14 11.31 -7.26 -4.72
N ILE A 15 11.28 -8.09 -3.70
CA ILE A 15 11.94 -7.77 -2.45
C ILE A 15 12.80 -8.97 -2.05
N ASP A 16 13.83 -8.70 -1.29
CA ASP A 16 14.70 -9.79 -0.85
C ASP A 16 14.05 -10.56 0.29
N ASN A 17 14.70 -11.64 0.67
CA ASN A 17 14.16 -12.54 1.68
C ASN A 17 14.01 -11.86 3.03
N GLU A 18 14.93 -11.00 3.37
CA GLU A 18 14.87 -10.33 4.67
C GLU A 18 13.69 -9.39 4.75
N LEU A 19 13.48 -8.58 3.71
CA LEU A 19 12.34 -7.68 3.68
C LEU A 19 11.03 -8.46 3.68
N HIS A 20 11.00 -9.55 2.92
CA HIS A 20 9.82 -10.38 2.86
C HIS A 20 9.47 -10.93 4.24
N HIS A 21 10.47 -11.46 4.93
CA HIS A 21 10.27 -12.02 6.26
C HIS A 21 9.78 -10.96 7.24
N LYS A 22 10.41 -9.80 7.22
CA LYS A 22 10.05 -8.75 8.17
C LYS A 22 8.70 -8.16 7.88
N LEU A 23 8.34 -8.05 6.60
CA LEU A 23 7.01 -7.58 6.24
C LEU A 23 5.94 -8.50 6.80
N HIS A 24 6.12 -9.81 6.62
CA HIS A 24 5.15 -10.77 7.12
C HIS A 24 5.09 -10.75 8.64
N TYR A 25 6.23 -10.59 9.28
CA TYR A 25 6.27 -10.52 10.74
C TYR A 25 5.46 -9.33 11.26
N ILE A 26 5.70 -8.16 10.67
CA ILE A 26 5.01 -6.93 11.09
C ILE A 26 3.52 -7.04 10.81
N ALA A 27 3.16 -7.56 9.64
CA ALA A 27 1.76 -7.70 9.27
C ALA A 27 1.03 -8.57 10.28
N ARG A 28 1.64 -9.69 10.64
CA ARG A 28 1.05 -10.59 11.61
C ARG A 28 0.90 -9.93 12.96
N TYR A 29 1.93 -9.21 13.38
CA TYR A 29 1.89 -8.50 14.65
C TYR A 29 0.76 -7.48 14.69
N GLU A 30 0.50 -6.83 13.58
CA GLU A 30 -0.51 -5.80 13.48
C GLU A 30 -1.87 -6.34 13.04
N GLY A 31 -1.98 -7.64 12.88
CA GLY A 31 -3.26 -8.25 12.55
C GLY A 31 -3.68 -8.08 11.10
N ARG A 32 -2.72 -7.94 10.19
CA ARG A 32 -2.99 -7.79 8.78
C ARG A 32 -2.35 -8.91 7.99
N SER A 33 -2.89 -9.17 6.79
CA SER A 33 -2.16 -9.99 5.83
C SER A 33 -1.02 -9.17 5.24
N ALA A 34 -0.08 -9.84 4.58
CA ALA A 34 1.02 -9.13 3.95
C ALA A 34 0.51 -8.13 2.91
N ASN A 35 -0.45 -8.55 2.08
CA ASN A 35 -1.05 -7.64 1.11
C ASN A 35 -1.74 -6.47 1.78
N GLY A 36 -2.47 -6.75 2.86
CA GLY A 36 -3.13 -5.70 3.61
C GLY A 36 -2.14 -4.72 4.22
N GLN A 37 -1.01 -5.25 4.69
CA GLN A 37 0.03 -4.38 5.25
C GLN A 37 0.60 -3.46 4.18
N ILE A 38 0.83 -3.99 2.98
CA ILE A 38 1.35 -3.18 1.88
C ILE A 38 0.36 -2.08 1.53
N LEU A 39 -0.92 -2.41 1.41
CA LEU A 39 -1.93 -1.40 1.10
C LEU A 39 -2.02 -0.35 2.19
N TYR A 40 -1.91 -0.77 3.44
CA TYR A 40 -1.91 0.17 4.54
C TYR A 40 -0.75 1.16 4.43
N LEU A 41 0.44 0.66 4.12
CA LEU A 41 1.61 1.51 4.00
C LEU A 41 1.50 2.47 2.82
N ILE A 42 0.95 1.99 1.70
CA ILE A 42 0.75 2.85 0.55
C ILE A 42 -0.21 3.98 0.89
N ARG A 43 -1.33 3.66 1.51
CA ARG A 43 -2.31 4.67 1.89
C ARG A 43 -1.75 5.67 2.88
N LYS A 44 -0.98 5.17 3.84
CA LYS A 44 -0.37 6.04 4.83
C LYS A 44 0.63 6.98 4.19
N ASN A 45 1.43 6.46 3.27
CA ASN A 45 2.41 7.28 2.56
C ASN A 45 1.73 8.38 1.77
N ILE A 46 0.64 8.05 1.07
CA ILE A 46 -0.08 9.05 0.29
C ILE A 46 -0.70 10.09 1.20
N LYS A 47 -1.30 9.65 2.30
CA LYS A 47 -1.92 10.58 3.23
C LYS A 47 -0.89 11.56 3.79
N ASP A 48 0.27 11.05 4.17
CA ASP A 48 1.31 11.90 4.72
C ASP A 48 1.82 12.89 3.69
N PHE A 49 2.00 12.44 2.45
CA PHE A 49 2.46 13.31 1.38
C PHE A 49 1.45 14.42 1.11
N GLU A 50 0.17 14.05 1.02
CA GLU A 50 -0.86 15.03 0.70
C GLU A 50 -1.07 16.02 1.82
N ALA A 51 -0.85 15.61 3.06
CA ALA A 51 -0.95 16.54 4.18
C ALA A 51 0.12 17.61 4.09
N GLU A 52 1.26 17.27 3.53
CA GLU A 52 2.39 18.19 3.45
C GLU A 52 2.40 18.99 2.15
N HIS A 53 1.99 18.38 1.05
CA HIS A 53 2.16 18.97 -0.28
C HIS A 53 0.84 19.29 -0.98
N GLY A 54 -0.28 18.92 -0.38
CA GLY A 54 -1.56 19.13 -1.01
C GLY A 54 -2.02 17.90 -1.77
N GLU A 55 -3.28 17.91 -2.12
CA GLU A 55 -3.93 16.76 -2.71
C GLU A 55 -3.37 16.46 -4.10
N ILE A 56 -3.12 15.18 -4.35
CA ILE A 56 -2.69 14.72 -5.67
C ILE A 56 -3.94 14.59 -6.53
N THR A 57 -3.92 15.22 -7.70
CA THR A 57 -5.05 15.16 -8.60
C THR A 57 -4.80 14.15 -9.70
N ASN A 58 -5.88 13.77 -10.36
CA ASN A 58 -5.85 12.76 -11.42
C ASN A 58 -5.91 13.36 -12.80
N ASP A 59 -5.24 14.40 -13.01
CA ASP A 59 -5.30 15.05 -14.33
C ASP A 59 -4.47 14.35 -15.36
#